data_2f332669f41d184e182b91912c6f70f3
#
_entry.id   2f332669f41d184e182b91912c6f70f3
#
_cell.length_a   1.000
_cell.length_b   1.000
_cell.length_c   1.000
_cell.angle_alpha   90.00
_cell.angle_beta   90.00
_cell.angle_gamma   90.00
#
_symmetry.space_group_name_H-M   'P 1'
#
loop_
_entity.id
_entity.type
_entity.pdbx_description
1 polymer ?
#
loop_
_entity_poly.entity_id
_entity_poly.type
_entity_poly.pdbx_seq_one_letter_code
_entity_poly.pdbx_strand_id
1 'polypeptide(L)'
;MAKLPPALSLGIGGGVGVGIGGVGNGGGGLGGGGGGGGGTSSSFSGGAGAPANKERKLQSAEQLVVDLRNPEHRENALLDLSKKRELFQDLAPLLWNSFGTIAALLQEIVSIYPVLSPPNLTPAQSNRVCNALALLQCVASHPDTRMLFLNAHIPLYLYPFLNTTRKSRPFEYLRLTSLGVIGALVKVDDTEIISFLLSTEIIPLCLRSMEMGSELSKTIFMHLNYQKILLDDVGLDYICTTAERFVAVARVLGNMVGALAEQPSSRLLKHIIRCYLRLSDNPRACDALRTCLPDMLRDTTFSSCLRENGYNNEEVAATIAS
;
A
#
# COMPACT_ATOMS: atom_id res chain seq x y z
N MET A 1 -0.95 10.87 18.91
CA MET A 1 -0.92 10.02 17.68
C MET A 1 -1.42 10.83 16.50
N ALA A 2 -0.59 11.14 15.51
CA ALA A 2 -0.99 11.92 14.35
C ALA A 2 -1.76 11.02 13.38
N LYS A 3 -2.94 11.48 12.93
CA LYS A 3 -3.76 10.78 11.95
C LYS A 3 -2.99 10.60 10.65
N LEU A 4 -3.00 9.40 10.09
CA LEU A 4 -2.53 9.11 8.74
C LEU A 4 -3.30 9.96 7.71
N PRO A 5 -2.67 10.42 6.61
CA PRO A 5 -3.38 11.08 5.53
C PRO A 5 -4.52 10.21 5.01
N PRO A 6 -5.63 10.81 4.53
CA PRO A 6 -6.77 10.07 3.99
C PRO A 6 -6.39 9.07 2.88
N ALA A 7 -5.33 9.39 2.11
CA ALA A 7 -4.79 8.53 1.06
C ALA A 7 -4.26 7.18 1.56
N LEU A 8 -3.83 7.08 2.82
CA LEU A 8 -3.26 5.86 3.42
C LEU A 8 -4.28 5.06 4.24
N SER A 9 -5.46 5.61 4.55
CA SER A 9 -6.42 4.96 5.45
C SER A 9 -7.21 3.82 4.83
N LEU A 10 -7.14 3.58 3.52
CA LEU A 10 -8.14 2.80 2.80
C LEU A 10 -7.61 1.75 1.80
N GLY A 11 -6.32 1.45 1.80
CA GLY A 11 -5.76 0.43 0.88
C GLY A 11 -5.60 -0.98 1.48
N ILE A 12 -5.89 -1.17 2.77
CA ILE A 12 -5.67 -2.44 3.48
C ILE A 12 -7.02 -3.13 3.78
N GLY A 13 -7.84 -3.24 2.77
CA GLY A 13 -9.10 -3.98 2.78
C GLY A 13 -8.86 -5.49 2.60
N GLY A 14 -8.41 -6.14 3.64
CA GLY A 14 -8.28 -7.59 3.79
C GLY A 14 -8.06 -7.87 5.27
N GLY A 15 -9.14 -7.81 6.05
CA GLY A 15 -9.31 -8.37 7.38
C GLY A 15 -8.18 -8.20 8.39
N VAL A 16 -8.01 -7.01 8.98
CA VAL A 16 -7.57 -6.90 10.38
C VAL A 16 -8.14 -5.59 10.94
N GLY A 17 -9.18 -5.70 11.77
CA GLY A 17 -9.71 -4.63 12.58
C GLY A 17 -8.67 -4.23 13.64
N VAL A 18 -8.09 -3.06 13.50
CA VAL A 18 -7.37 -2.42 14.59
C VAL A 18 -8.42 -1.71 15.43
N GLY A 19 -8.93 -2.40 16.48
CA GLY A 19 -9.75 -1.81 17.52
C GLY A 19 -8.92 -0.78 18.29
N ILE A 20 -9.18 0.49 18.06
CA ILE A 20 -8.71 1.55 18.94
C ILE A 20 -9.76 1.68 20.03
N GLY A 21 -9.47 1.14 21.24
CA GLY A 21 -10.24 1.31 22.43
C GLY A 21 -10.40 2.79 22.77
N GLY A 22 -11.63 3.27 22.65
CA GLY A 22 -12.03 4.56 23.16
C GLY A 22 -12.33 4.42 24.64
N VAL A 23 -11.57 5.11 25.48
CA VAL A 23 -11.88 5.31 26.89
C VAL A 23 -13.06 6.26 26.97
N GLY A 24 -14.20 5.70 27.46
CA GLY A 24 -15.39 6.49 27.80
C GLY A 24 -15.19 7.26 29.05
N ASN A 25 -15.71 8.47 29.09
CA ASN A 25 -15.97 9.16 30.32
C ASN A 25 -17.48 9.44 30.41
N GLY A 26 -18.08 8.99 31.51
CA GLY A 26 -19.49 9.01 31.77
C GLY A 26 -20.00 10.38 32.22
N GLY A 27 -21.28 10.56 32.11
CA GLY A 27 -22.01 11.66 32.71
C GLY A 27 -23.50 11.43 32.50
N GLY A 28 -24.21 11.10 33.61
CA GLY A 28 -25.61 10.73 33.62
C GLY A 28 -26.58 11.90 33.55
N GLY A 29 -27.82 11.58 33.32
CA GLY A 29 -28.93 12.52 33.43
C GLY A 29 -30.29 11.87 33.14
N LEU A 30 -31.05 11.68 34.16
CA LEU A 30 -32.38 11.09 34.26
C LEU A 30 -33.49 12.00 33.69
N GLY A 31 -34.62 11.35 33.35
CA GLY A 31 -35.98 11.89 33.27
C GLY A 31 -36.61 11.80 31.91
N GLY A 32 -37.69 11.13 31.62
CA GLY A 32 -38.91 10.90 32.33
C GLY A 32 -40.09 11.23 31.45
N GLY A 33 -40.95 10.22 31.16
CA GLY A 33 -42.36 10.44 31.08
C GLY A 33 -43.08 10.61 29.71
N GLY A 34 -43.85 9.58 29.32
CA GLY A 34 -45.28 9.75 29.06
C GLY A 34 -45.75 9.93 27.60
N GLY A 35 -46.32 8.89 27.04
CA GLY A 35 -47.76 8.77 26.83
C GLY A 35 -48.31 9.04 25.43
N GLY A 36 -48.83 7.98 24.78
CA GLY A 36 -50.15 8.03 24.21
C GLY A 36 -50.34 8.19 22.70
N GLY A 37 -50.80 7.11 22.04
CA GLY A 37 -51.98 7.18 21.19
C GLY A 37 -51.84 7.23 19.69
N GLY A 38 -52.01 6.08 19.03
CA GLY A 38 -53.04 5.83 18.04
C GLY A 38 -52.92 6.42 16.65
N GLY A 39 -52.93 5.51 15.64
CA GLY A 39 -53.42 5.92 14.33
C GLY A 39 -52.73 5.22 13.17
N THR A 40 -53.35 4.12 12.74
CA THR A 40 -53.15 3.40 11.50
C THR A 40 -53.17 4.28 10.25
N SER A 41 -52.19 4.13 9.35
CA SER A 41 -52.50 3.92 7.93
C SER A 41 -51.26 3.50 7.15
N SER A 42 -51.41 2.35 6.52
CA SER A 42 -50.54 1.77 5.53
C SER A 42 -50.44 2.64 4.29
N SER A 43 -49.24 2.96 3.85
CA SER A 43 -49.00 3.23 2.44
C SER A 43 -47.66 2.66 2.05
N PHE A 44 -47.73 1.59 1.30
CA PHE A 44 -46.63 1.07 0.49
C PHE A 44 -46.20 2.16 -0.50
N SER A 45 -44.96 2.62 -0.40
CA SER A 45 -44.33 3.30 -1.51
C SER A 45 -42.95 2.64 -1.71
N GLY A 46 -42.94 1.86 -2.78
CA GLY A 46 -41.81 1.05 -3.21
C GLY A 46 -40.61 1.87 -3.64
N GLY A 47 -39.50 1.28 -3.49
CA GLY A 47 -38.16 1.45 -3.95
C GLY A 47 -37.90 2.25 -5.23
N ALA A 48 -37.85 3.57 -5.14
CA ALA A 48 -37.34 4.46 -6.19
C ALA A 48 -36.09 5.24 -5.76
N GLY A 49 -35.54 4.96 -4.59
CA GLY A 49 -34.42 5.73 -4.03
C GLY A 49 -33.01 5.32 -4.49
N ALA A 50 -32.81 4.10 -4.96
CA ALA A 50 -31.48 3.58 -5.29
C ALA A 50 -30.90 4.12 -6.62
N PRO A 51 -31.64 4.18 -7.74
CA PRO A 51 -31.07 4.69 -8.99
C PRO A 51 -30.82 6.19 -8.96
N ALA A 52 -31.68 7.01 -8.41
CA ALA A 52 -31.52 8.47 -8.33
C ALA A 52 -30.30 8.88 -7.45
N ASN A 53 -29.98 8.12 -6.42
CA ASN A 53 -28.82 8.37 -5.58
C ASN A 53 -27.51 7.96 -6.28
N LYS A 54 -27.52 6.91 -7.08
CA LYS A 54 -26.38 6.48 -7.90
C LYS A 54 -26.07 7.50 -9.00
N GLU A 55 -27.11 8.00 -9.69
CA GLU A 55 -26.97 9.04 -10.72
C GLU A 55 -26.44 10.36 -10.16
N ARG A 56 -26.94 10.84 -9.02
CA ARG A 56 -26.42 12.04 -8.35
C ARG A 56 -24.97 11.89 -7.92
N LYS A 57 -24.56 10.71 -7.44
CA LYS A 57 -23.16 10.42 -7.08
C LYS A 57 -22.26 10.42 -8.31
N LEU A 58 -22.71 9.84 -9.41
CA LEU A 58 -21.95 9.80 -10.66
C LEU A 58 -21.75 11.21 -11.22
N GLN A 59 -22.81 12.02 -11.31
CA GLN A 59 -22.72 13.43 -11.74
C GLN A 59 -21.77 14.24 -10.85
N SER A 60 -21.75 13.98 -9.54
CA SER A 60 -20.78 14.61 -8.64
C SER A 60 -19.34 14.18 -8.91
N ALA A 61 -19.10 12.91 -9.27
CA ALA A 61 -17.77 12.43 -9.63
C ALA A 61 -17.29 13.00 -10.96
N GLU A 62 -18.16 13.04 -11.97
CA GLU A 62 -17.86 13.62 -13.29
C GLU A 62 -17.45 15.09 -13.19
N GLN A 63 -18.19 15.89 -12.41
CA GLN A 63 -17.84 17.29 -12.20
C GLN A 63 -16.46 17.44 -11.52
N LEU A 64 -16.19 16.67 -10.47
CA LEU A 64 -14.88 16.70 -9.80
C LEU A 64 -13.75 16.25 -10.73
N VAL A 65 -13.98 15.28 -11.62
CA VAL A 65 -13.01 14.86 -12.63
C VAL A 65 -12.76 15.97 -13.66
N VAL A 66 -13.79 16.70 -14.06
CA VAL A 66 -13.64 17.91 -14.89
C VAL A 66 -12.81 18.97 -14.17
N ASP A 67 -13.07 19.19 -12.89
CA ASP A 67 -12.36 20.19 -12.07
C ASP A 67 -10.86 19.85 -11.87
N LEU A 68 -10.45 18.58 -11.96
CA LEU A 68 -9.03 18.19 -11.93
C LEU A 68 -8.20 18.85 -13.04
N ARG A 69 -8.81 19.18 -14.18
CA ARG A 69 -8.12 19.82 -15.31
C ARG A 69 -7.93 21.32 -15.09
N ASN A 70 -8.77 21.93 -14.27
CA ASN A 70 -8.67 23.36 -13.96
C ASN A 70 -7.68 23.58 -12.80
N PRO A 71 -6.55 24.28 -12.99
CA PRO A 71 -5.57 24.52 -11.94
C PRO A 71 -6.15 25.17 -10.68
N GLU A 72 -7.18 26.06 -10.83
CA GLU A 72 -7.80 26.76 -9.70
C GLU A 72 -8.66 25.83 -8.83
N HIS A 73 -9.30 24.82 -9.42
CA HIS A 73 -10.19 23.89 -8.71
C HIS A 73 -9.53 22.56 -8.37
N ARG A 74 -8.39 22.27 -9.01
CA ARG A 74 -7.69 20.97 -8.94
C ARG A 74 -7.41 20.51 -7.52
N GLU A 75 -6.93 21.39 -6.63
CA GLU A 75 -6.57 21.00 -5.26
C GLU A 75 -7.78 20.49 -4.47
N ASN A 76 -8.91 21.17 -4.57
CA ASN A 76 -10.16 20.76 -3.93
C ASN A 76 -10.70 19.47 -4.56
N ALA A 77 -10.65 19.35 -5.88
CA ALA A 77 -11.08 18.15 -6.59
C ALA A 77 -10.23 16.92 -6.22
N LEU A 78 -8.90 17.07 -6.14
CA LEU A 78 -7.98 16.02 -5.66
C LEU A 78 -8.33 15.56 -4.24
N LEU A 79 -8.55 16.51 -3.34
CA LEU A 79 -8.90 16.21 -1.95
C LEU A 79 -10.24 15.48 -1.84
N ASP A 80 -11.25 15.97 -2.53
CA ASP A 80 -12.60 15.41 -2.48
C ASP A 80 -12.67 14.02 -3.13
N LEU A 81 -12.10 13.84 -4.32
CA LEU A 81 -12.06 12.54 -4.99
C LEU A 81 -11.25 11.53 -4.19
N SER A 82 -10.08 11.91 -3.66
CA SER A 82 -9.25 10.99 -2.86
C SER A 82 -9.95 10.49 -1.61
N LYS A 83 -10.75 11.34 -0.95
CA LYS A 83 -11.55 10.97 0.23
C LYS A 83 -12.76 10.10 -0.11
N LYS A 84 -13.38 10.34 -1.26
CA LYS A 84 -14.64 9.71 -1.67
C LYS A 84 -14.44 8.56 -2.66
N ARG A 85 -13.20 8.21 -3.01
CA ARG A 85 -12.86 7.26 -4.08
C ARG A 85 -13.58 5.90 -3.97
N GLU A 86 -13.82 5.43 -2.75
CA GLU A 86 -14.51 4.15 -2.53
C GLU A 86 -16.02 4.23 -2.72
N LEU A 87 -16.57 5.44 -2.77
CA LEU A 87 -18.00 5.65 -3.04
C LEU A 87 -18.32 5.58 -4.53
N PHE A 88 -17.31 5.70 -5.39
CA PHE A 88 -17.42 5.77 -6.84
C PHE A 88 -16.81 4.52 -7.48
N GLN A 89 -17.63 3.50 -7.74
CA GLN A 89 -17.16 2.22 -8.28
C GLN A 89 -16.49 2.36 -9.65
N ASP A 90 -16.99 3.28 -10.50
CA ASP A 90 -16.51 3.50 -11.86
C ASP A 90 -15.50 4.67 -11.96
N LEU A 91 -14.91 5.08 -10.82
CA LEU A 91 -14.00 6.23 -10.80
C LEU A 91 -12.75 5.99 -11.67
N ALA A 92 -12.20 4.80 -11.67
CA ALA A 92 -10.97 4.51 -12.42
C ALA A 92 -11.16 4.61 -13.94
N PRO A 93 -12.17 3.97 -14.56
CA PRO A 93 -12.51 4.20 -15.96
C PRO A 93 -12.84 5.67 -16.27
N LEU A 94 -13.53 6.36 -15.39
CA LEU A 94 -13.87 7.78 -15.56
C LEU A 94 -12.61 8.65 -15.59
N LEU A 95 -11.66 8.45 -14.65
CA LEU A 95 -10.38 9.15 -14.62
C LEU A 95 -9.55 8.87 -15.88
N TRP A 96 -9.52 7.62 -16.31
CA TRP A 96 -8.70 7.21 -17.46
C TRP A 96 -9.23 7.76 -18.78
N ASN A 97 -10.53 7.66 -19.00
CA ASN A 97 -11.16 8.04 -20.27
C ASN A 97 -11.47 9.54 -20.37
N SER A 98 -11.39 10.29 -19.28
CA SER A 98 -11.60 11.74 -19.32
C SER A 98 -10.36 12.44 -19.84
N PHE A 99 -10.51 13.19 -20.94
CA PHE A 99 -9.41 13.88 -21.61
C PHE A 99 -8.60 14.77 -20.64
N GLY A 100 -7.29 14.60 -20.64
CA GLY A 100 -6.36 15.44 -19.86
C GLY A 100 -6.30 15.14 -18.36
N THR A 101 -7.13 14.27 -17.81
CA THR A 101 -7.17 13.97 -16.38
C THR A 101 -5.90 13.27 -15.89
N ILE A 102 -5.46 12.21 -16.58
CA ILE A 102 -4.20 11.53 -16.23
C ILE A 102 -3.02 12.48 -16.37
N ALA A 103 -2.99 13.33 -17.40
CA ALA A 103 -1.94 14.34 -17.56
C ALA A 103 -1.94 15.33 -16.38
N ALA A 104 -3.11 15.76 -15.91
CA ALA A 104 -3.22 16.63 -14.74
C ALA A 104 -2.69 15.97 -13.45
N LEU A 105 -2.99 14.67 -13.25
CA LEU A 105 -2.44 13.90 -12.12
C LEU A 105 -0.91 13.76 -12.21
N LEU A 106 -0.37 13.48 -13.40
CA LEU A 106 1.07 13.39 -13.63
C LEU A 106 1.77 14.74 -13.44
N GLN A 107 1.13 15.86 -13.82
CA GLN A 107 1.65 17.21 -13.53
C GLN A 107 1.84 17.45 -12.03
N GLU A 108 0.88 17.03 -11.20
CA GLU A 108 1.02 17.13 -9.74
C GLU A 108 2.22 16.34 -9.23
N ILE A 109 2.44 15.14 -9.76
CA ILE A 109 3.58 14.28 -9.41
C ILE A 109 4.91 14.94 -9.80
N VAL A 110 5.05 15.33 -11.05
CA VAL A 110 6.30 15.89 -11.60
C VAL A 110 6.62 17.27 -10.98
N SER A 111 5.60 18.04 -10.59
CA SER A 111 5.76 19.38 -10.01
C SER A 111 6.64 19.41 -8.76
N ILE A 112 6.71 18.31 -8.00
CA ILE A 112 7.51 18.25 -6.76
C ILE A 112 8.90 17.61 -6.94
N TYR A 113 9.27 17.15 -8.13
CA TYR A 113 10.60 16.59 -8.35
C TYR A 113 11.74 17.55 -7.98
N PRO A 114 11.68 18.86 -8.29
CA PRO A 114 12.75 19.80 -7.92
C PRO A 114 12.97 19.95 -6.40
N VAL A 115 11.93 19.69 -5.58
CA VAL A 115 12.05 19.79 -4.11
C VAL A 115 12.44 18.48 -3.44
N LEU A 116 12.66 17.42 -4.22
CA LEU A 116 13.20 16.15 -3.71
C LEU A 116 14.72 16.23 -3.50
N SER A 117 15.42 17.02 -4.35
CA SER A 117 16.87 17.25 -4.27
C SER A 117 17.24 18.67 -4.75
N PRO A 118 17.67 19.58 -3.84
CA PRO A 118 17.81 19.39 -2.40
C PRO A 118 16.46 19.19 -1.70
N PRO A 119 16.42 18.40 -0.59
CA PRO A 119 15.17 17.97 0.04
C PRO A 119 14.48 19.13 0.78
N ASN A 120 13.45 19.70 0.16
CA ASN A 120 12.67 20.82 0.68
C ASN A 120 11.16 20.62 0.50
N LEU A 121 10.69 19.37 0.62
CA LEU A 121 9.29 19.02 0.46
C LEU A 121 8.46 19.47 1.68
N THR A 122 7.44 20.28 1.46
CA THR A 122 6.51 20.73 2.50
C THR A 122 5.40 19.70 2.75
N PRO A 123 4.77 19.71 3.95
CA PRO A 123 3.61 18.86 4.23
C PRO A 123 2.44 19.10 3.26
N ALA A 124 2.20 20.35 2.86
CA ALA A 124 1.12 20.69 1.92
C ALA A 124 1.37 20.07 0.53
N GLN A 125 2.57 20.22 -0.02
CA GLN A 125 2.96 19.59 -1.30
C GLN A 125 2.85 18.07 -1.23
N SER A 126 3.36 17.46 -0.16
CA SER A 126 3.25 16.01 0.05
C SER A 126 1.81 15.54 0.07
N ASN A 127 0.93 16.20 0.83
CA ASN A 127 -0.48 15.84 0.91
C ASN A 127 -1.19 15.96 -0.44
N ARG A 128 -0.94 17.02 -1.17
CA ARG A 128 -1.51 17.26 -2.49
C ARG A 128 -1.12 16.15 -3.48
N VAL A 129 0.15 15.80 -3.54
CA VAL A 129 0.64 14.71 -4.40
C VAL A 129 0.15 13.35 -3.92
N CYS A 130 0.09 13.10 -2.61
CA CYS A 130 -0.50 11.86 -2.07
C CYS A 130 -1.98 11.70 -2.47
N ASN A 131 -2.75 12.79 -2.58
CA ASN A 131 -4.11 12.73 -3.09
C ASN A 131 -4.15 12.32 -4.57
N ALA A 132 -3.24 12.86 -5.41
CA ALA A 132 -3.11 12.45 -6.81
C ALA A 132 -2.70 10.97 -6.92
N LEU A 133 -1.73 10.52 -6.11
CA LEU A 133 -1.31 9.11 -6.04
C LEU A 133 -2.45 8.18 -5.61
N ALA A 134 -3.33 8.61 -4.71
CA ALA A 134 -4.49 7.82 -4.31
C ALA A 134 -5.49 7.61 -5.47
N LEU A 135 -5.64 8.59 -6.35
CA LEU A 135 -6.44 8.44 -7.57
C LEU A 135 -5.75 7.53 -8.60
N LEU A 136 -4.44 7.66 -8.77
CA LEU A 136 -3.67 6.73 -9.60
C LEU A 136 -3.71 5.30 -9.06
N GLN A 137 -3.79 5.12 -7.73
CA GLN A 137 -3.99 3.81 -7.11
C GLN A 137 -5.33 3.18 -7.51
N CYS A 138 -6.41 3.97 -7.62
CA CYS A 138 -7.69 3.48 -8.14
C CYS A 138 -7.53 2.97 -9.58
N VAL A 139 -6.87 3.75 -10.44
CA VAL A 139 -6.60 3.38 -11.84
C VAL A 139 -5.75 2.11 -11.93
N ALA A 140 -4.72 2.00 -11.09
CA ALA A 140 -3.83 0.83 -11.04
C ALA A 140 -4.51 -0.44 -10.50
N SER A 141 -5.55 -0.31 -9.68
CA SER A 141 -6.26 -1.45 -9.10
C SER A 141 -7.40 -1.98 -9.95
N HIS A 142 -7.95 -1.17 -10.85
CA HIS A 142 -9.13 -1.51 -11.63
C HIS A 142 -8.79 -2.42 -12.83
N PRO A 143 -9.55 -3.50 -13.10
CA PRO A 143 -9.24 -4.44 -14.17
C PRO A 143 -9.16 -3.78 -15.55
N ASP A 144 -10.06 -2.86 -15.88
CA ASP A 144 -10.13 -2.25 -17.21
C ASP A 144 -9.03 -1.22 -17.46
N THR A 145 -8.43 -0.64 -16.42
CA THR A 145 -7.45 0.44 -16.58
C THR A 145 -6.03 0.05 -16.17
N ARG A 146 -5.86 -1.05 -15.44
CA ARG A 146 -4.57 -1.51 -14.91
C ARG A 146 -3.52 -1.72 -15.99
N MET A 147 -3.85 -2.46 -17.04
CA MET A 147 -2.91 -2.72 -18.13
C MET A 147 -2.65 -1.46 -18.96
N LEU A 148 -3.64 -0.60 -19.13
CA LEU A 148 -3.45 0.71 -19.76
C LEU A 148 -2.48 1.59 -18.96
N PHE A 149 -2.61 1.58 -17.63
CA PHE A 149 -1.72 2.27 -16.71
C PHE A 149 -0.27 1.75 -16.79
N LEU A 150 -0.10 0.42 -16.86
CA LEU A 150 1.19 -0.23 -17.02
C LEU A 150 1.83 0.12 -18.37
N ASN A 151 1.08 -0.04 -19.46
CA ASN A 151 1.53 0.22 -20.83
C ASN A 151 1.87 1.69 -21.10
N ALA A 152 1.22 2.61 -20.34
CA ALA A 152 1.59 4.02 -20.34
C ALA A 152 2.83 4.31 -19.48
N HIS A 153 3.48 3.30 -18.91
CA HIS A 153 4.69 3.39 -18.08
C HIS A 153 4.53 4.34 -16.87
N ILE A 154 3.31 4.53 -16.37
CA ILE A 154 3.04 5.44 -15.25
C ILE A 154 3.80 5.04 -13.96
N PRO A 155 4.06 3.75 -13.66
CA PRO A 155 4.87 3.38 -12.49
C PRO A 155 6.22 4.08 -12.40
N LEU A 156 6.86 4.41 -13.53
CA LEU A 156 8.17 5.06 -13.56
C LEU A 156 8.17 6.46 -12.95
N TYR A 157 7.04 7.17 -13.02
CA TYR A 157 6.90 8.49 -12.37
C TYR A 157 6.94 8.42 -10.83
N LEU A 158 6.79 7.24 -10.25
CA LEU A 158 6.82 7.04 -8.80
C LEU A 158 8.23 6.74 -8.28
N TYR A 159 9.14 6.30 -9.15
CA TYR A 159 10.49 5.88 -8.77
C TYR A 159 11.31 6.98 -8.10
N PRO A 160 11.27 8.25 -8.53
CA PRO A 160 11.96 9.34 -7.81
C PRO A 160 11.51 9.45 -6.35
N PHE A 161 10.25 9.17 -6.03
CA PHE A 161 9.74 9.20 -4.66
C PHE A 161 10.28 8.03 -3.83
N LEU A 162 10.31 6.83 -4.41
CA LEU A 162 10.86 5.64 -3.77
C LEU A 162 12.36 5.74 -3.53
N ASN A 163 13.07 6.52 -4.34
CA ASN A 163 14.51 6.74 -4.22
C ASN A 163 14.88 7.76 -3.13
N THR A 164 13.92 8.46 -2.52
CA THR A 164 14.19 9.43 -1.46
C THR A 164 14.67 8.76 -0.17
N THR A 165 15.59 9.40 0.56
CA THR A 165 16.20 8.86 1.78
C THR A 165 15.81 9.60 3.06
N ARG A 166 15.12 10.73 2.96
CA ARG A 166 14.69 11.52 4.13
C ARG A 166 13.62 10.78 4.94
N LYS A 167 13.80 10.78 6.28
CA LYS A 167 12.88 10.14 7.24
C LYS A 167 11.76 11.06 7.72
N SER A 168 11.72 12.34 7.29
CA SER A 168 10.64 13.24 7.68
C SER A 168 9.30 12.79 7.11
N ARG A 169 8.20 13.09 7.83
CA ARG A 169 6.85 12.65 7.49
C ARG A 169 6.42 12.91 6.05
N PRO A 170 6.66 14.11 5.46
CA PRO A 170 6.27 14.36 4.07
C PRO A 170 6.87 13.35 3.08
N PHE A 171 8.15 13.04 3.24
CA PHE A 171 8.82 12.04 2.39
C PHE A 171 8.37 10.61 2.67
N GLU A 172 8.12 10.28 3.92
CA GLU A 172 7.61 8.96 4.29
C GLU A 172 6.22 8.71 3.69
N TYR A 173 5.30 9.68 3.79
CA TYR A 173 3.97 9.58 3.19
C TYR A 173 4.03 9.44 1.67
N LEU A 174 4.93 10.19 1.04
CA LEU A 174 5.13 10.09 -0.40
C LEU A 174 5.59 8.69 -0.83
N ARG A 175 6.58 8.12 -0.13
CA ARG A 175 7.02 6.74 -0.37
C ARG A 175 5.90 5.73 -0.14
N LEU A 176 5.21 5.81 1.00
CA LEU A 176 4.13 4.87 1.35
C LEU A 176 2.98 4.90 0.33
N THR A 177 2.56 6.09 -0.09
CA THR A 177 1.47 6.21 -1.06
C THR A 177 1.90 5.70 -2.44
N SER A 178 3.15 5.98 -2.85
CA SER A 178 3.72 5.44 -4.10
C SER A 178 3.80 3.91 -4.06
N LEU A 179 4.24 3.33 -2.94
CA LEU A 179 4.24 1.88 -2.75
C LEU A 179 2.83 1.29 -2.76
N GLY A 180 1.84 2.04 -2.29
CA GLY A 180 0.43 1.66 -2.39
C GLY A 180 -0.06 1.53 -3.83
N VAL A 181 0.40 2.41 -4.73
CA VAL A 181 0.11 2.32 -6.18
C VAL A 181 0.75 1.07 -6.79
N ILE A 182 2.04 0.82 -6.51
CA ILE A 182 2.72 -0.40 -6.97
C ILE A 182 2.06 -1.65 -6.39
N GLY A 183 1.70 -1.64 -5.10
CA GLY A 183 1.00 -2.74 -4.46
C GLY A 183 -0.38 -3.03 -5.08
N ALA A 184 -1.08 -2.00 -5.57
CA ALA A 184 -2.34 -2.17 -6.28
C ALA A 184 -2.15 -2.91 -7.63
N LEU A 185 -1.04 -2.66 -8.32
CA LEU A 185 -0.67 -3.38 -9.54
C LEU A 185 -0.38 -4.86 -9.27
N VAL A 186 0.49 -5.16 -8.30
CA VAL A 186 0.94 -6.53 -8.01
C VAL A 186 -0.07 -7.34 -7.19
N LYS A 187 -1.19 -6.75 -6.79
CA LYS A 187 -2.24 -7.46 -6.03
C LYS A 187 -2.87 -8.60 -6.84
N VAL A 188 -2.95 -8.44 -8.14
CA VAL A 188 -3.34 -9.49 -9.07
C VAL A 188 -2.06 -10.18 -9.53
N ASP A 189 -2.00 -11.50 -9.39
CA ASP A 189 -0.85 -12.30 -9.76
C ASP A 189 -0.73 -12.35 -11.29
N ASP A 190 -0.14 -11.31 -11.87
CA ASP A 190 0.04 -11.09 -13.30
C ASP A 190 1.54 -10.96 -13.60
N THR A 191 2.07 -11.96 -14.29
CA THR A 191 3.49 -12.09 -14.61
C THR A 191 3.99 -10.95 -15.52
N GLU A 192 3.12 -10.35 -16.36
CA GLU A 192 3.50 -9.21 -17.22
C GLU A 192 3.81 -7.98 -16.34
N ILE A 193 3.01 -7.74 -15.30
CA ILE A 193 3.26 -6.67 -14.33
C ILE A 193 4.58 -6.91 -13.60
N ILE A 194 4.81 -8.14 -13.12
CA ILE A 194 6.06 -8.48 -12.42
C ILE A 194 7.26 -8.30 -13.35
N SER A 195 7.18 -8.80 -14.58
CA SER A 195 8.24 -8.67 -15.59
C SER A 195 8.56 -7.20 -15.89
N PHE A 196 7.54 -6.34 -16.04
CA PHE A 196 7.73 -4.91 -16.24
C PHE A 196 8.45 -4.27 -15.05
N LEU A 197 8.01 -4.54 -13.83
CA LEU A 197 8.62 -3.97 -12.62
C LEU A 197 10.08 -4.41 -12.44
N LEU A 198 10.38 -5.67 -12.76
CA LEU A 198 11.75 -6.20 -12.71
C LEU A 198 12.65 -5.57 -13.78
N SER A 199 12.15 -5.44 -15.02
CA SER A 199 12.89 -4.82 -16.13
C SER A 199 13.19 -3.33 -15.89
N THR A 200 12.39 -2.67 -15.04
CA THR A 200 12.54 -1.25 -14.69
C THR A 200 13.25 -1.03 -13.35
N GLU A 201 13.91 -2.07 -12.82
CA GLU A 201 14.75 -2.03 -11.62
C GLU A 201 14.00 -1.62 -10.34
N ILE A 202 12.79 -2.11 -10.13
CA ILE A 202 12.02 -1.86 -8.91
C ILE A 202 12.72 -2.42 -7.66
N ILE A 203 13.46 -3.54 -7.76
CA ILE A 203 14.04 -4.24 -6.61
C ILE A 203 15.01 -3.37 -5.80
N PRO A 204 15.98 -2.64 -6.40
CA PRO A 204 16.85 -1.73 -5.64
C PRO A 204 16.08 -0.66 -4.86
N LEU A 205 15.01 -0.11 -5.45
CA LEU A 205 14.14 0.88 -4.80
C LEU A 205 13.38 0.27 -3.63
N CYS A 206 12.96 -0.97 -3.82
CA CYS A 206 12.33 -1.79 -2.82
C CYS A 206 13.26 -1.99 -1.61
N LEU A 207 14.44 -2.49 -1.81
CA LEU A 207 15.42 -2.76 -0.77
C LEU A 207 15.77 -1.47 0.00
N ARG A 208 15.96 -0.35 -0.71
CA ARG A 208 16.21 0.94 -0.07
C ARG A 208 15.04 1.39 0.82
N SER A 209 13.82 1.23 0.37
CA SER A 209 12.64 1.57 1.16
C SER A 209 12.50 0.69 2.41
N MET A 210 12.91 -0.58 2.33
CA MET A 210 12.95 -1.50 3.47
C MET A 210 14.03 -1.10 4.50
N GLU A 211 15.18 -0.62 4.06
CA GLU A 211 16.26 -0.15 4.95
C GLU A 211 15.89 1.16 5.66
N MET A 212 15.25 2.08 4.95
CA MET A 212 15.05 3.47 5.42
C MET A 212 13.69 3.71 6.09
N GLY A 213 12.69 2.88 5.84
CA GLY A 213 11.31 3.09 6.29
C GLY A 213 11.10 2.87 7.79
N SER A 214 10.01 3.43 8.34
CA SER A 214 9.48 3.06 9.65
C SER A 214 9.03 1.59 9.66
N GLU A 215 8.80 1.00 10.84
CA GLU A 215 8.29 -0.37 10.97
C GLU A 215 7.00 -0.57 10.15
N LEU A 216 6.07 0.38 10.24
CA LEU A 216 4.83 0.35 9.45
C LEU A 216 5.13 0.34 7.94
N SER A 217 6.04 1.19 7.49
CA SER A 217 6.46 1.24 6.08
C SER A 217 7.06 -0.07 5.62
N LYS A 218 7.95 -0.66 6.45
CA LYS A 218 8.58 -1.95 6.17
C LYS A 218 7.55 -3.08 6.07
N THR A 219 6.58 -3.11 7.01
CA THR A 219 5.52 -4.12 7.01
C THR A 219 4.63 -4.02 5.78
N ILE A 220 4.16 -2.81 5.46
CA ILE A 220 3.32 -2.57 4.26
C ILE A 220 4.10 -2.95 3.01
N PHE A 221 5.36 -2.55 2.94
CA PHE A 221 6.22 -2.82 1.81
C PHE A 221 6.45 -4.33 1.61
N MET A 222 6.81 -5.04 2.67
CA MET A 222 7.01 -6.50 2.63
C MET A 222 5.76 -7.23 2.18
N HIS A 223 4.60 -6.83 2.71
CA HIS A 223 3.35 -7.52 2.42
C HIS A 223 2.82 -7.23 1.00
N LEU A 224 2.81 -5.96 0.58
CA LEU A 224 2.12 -5.56 -0.65
C LEU A 224 2.98 -5.74 -1.92
N ASN A 225 4.29 -5.53 -1.79
CA ASN A 225 5.15 -5.44 -2.97
C ASN A 225 6.17 -6.57 -3.04
N TYR A 226 7.05 -6.63 -2.04
CA TYR A 226 8.20 -7.51 -2.13
C TYR A 226 7.82 -8.99 -2.07
N GLN A 227 6.93 -9.35 -1.16
CA GLN A 227 6.46 -10.73 -1.04
C GLN A 227 5.74 -11.18 -2.31
N LYS A 228 4.93 -10.33 -2.93
CA LYS A 228 4.23 -10.64 -4.17
C LYS A 228 5.18 -10.84 -5.35
N ILE A 229 6.17 -9.96 -5.49
CA ILE A 229 7.20 -10.11 -6.54
C ILE A 229 8.02 -11.39 -6.31
N LEU A 230 8.41 -11.69 -5.07
CA LEU A 230 9.22 -12.87 -4.75
C LEU A 230 8.43 -14.18 -4.87
N LEU A 231 7.11 -14.16 -4.63
CA LEU A 231 6.25 -15.35 -4.79
C LEU A 231 6.04 -15.76 -6.24
N ASP A 232 6.18 -14.84 -7.18
CA ASP A 232 6.17 -15.13 -8.62
C ASP A 232 7.49 -15.81 -9.02
N ASP A 233 7.40 -16.82 -9.90
CA ASP A 233 8.57 -17.59 -10.34
C ASP A 233 9.58 -16.72 -11.08
N VAL A 234 9.12 -15.77 -11.91
CA VAL A 234 9.98 -14.82 -12.62
C VAL A 234 10.70 -13.90 -11.63
N GLY A 235 10.02 -13.49 -10.54
CA GLY A 235 10.63 -12.70 -9.48
C GLY A 235 11.68 -13.46 -8.69
N LEU A 236 11.42 -14.71 -8.35
CA LEU A 236 12.37 -15.60 -7.69
C LEU A 236 13.61 -15.82 -8.55
N ASP A 237 13.39 -16.19 -9.81
CA ASP A 237 14.49 -16.41 -10.78
C ASP A 237 15.33 -15.15 -10.97
N TYR A 238 14.70 -13.98 -11.10
CA TYR A 238 15.40 -12.71 -11.23
C TYR A 238 16.33 -12.44 -10.05
N ILE A 239 15.86 -12.67 -8.81
CA ILE A 239 16.66 -12.46 -7.60
C ILE A 239 17.78 -13.49 -7.50
N CYS A 240 17.53 -14.75 -7.84
CA CYS A 240 18.49 -15.84 -7.72
C CYS A 240 19.43 -16.00 -8.93
N THR A 241 19.23 -15.24 -10.02
CA THR A 241 20.06 -15.32 -11.22
C THR A 241 21.50 -14.86 -10.96
N THR A 242 21.69 -13.82 -10.14
CA THR A 242 23.02 -13.30 -9.82
C THR A 242 23.28 -13.29 -8.32
N ALA A 243 24.52 -13.60 -7.93
CA ALA A 243 24.91 -13.59 -6.52
C ALA A 243 24.73 -12.21 -5.87
N GLU A 244 24.99 -11.13 -6.62
CA GLU A 244 24.88 -9.76 -6.13
C GLU A 244 23.44 -9.42 -5.74
N ARG A 245 22.45 -9.81 -6.56
CA ARG A 245 21.02 -9.59 -6.26
C ARG A 245 20.59 -10.38 -5.04
N PHE A 246 20.94 -11.66 -4.99
CA PHE A 246 20.64 -12.51 -3.84
C PHE A 246 21.25 -11.96 -2.56
N VAL A 247 22.56 -11.62 -2.58
CA VAL A 247 23.27 -11.07 -1.40
C VAL A 247 22.64 -9.75 -0.95
N ALA A 248 22.26 -8.86 -1.88
CA ALA A 248 21.60 -7.59 -1.52
C ALA A 248 20.26 -7.84 -0.80
N VAL A 249 19.46 -8.78 -1.30
CA VAL A 249 18.19 -9.17 -0.68
C VAL A 249 18.42 -9.83 0.68
N ALA A 250 19.28 -10.83 0.77
CA ALA A 250 19.57 -11.56 2.00
C ALA A 250 20.09 -10.62 3.10
N ARG A 251 20.97 -9.66 2.75
CA ARG A 251 21.47 -8.64 3.67
C ARG A 251 20.35 -7.78 4.24
N VAL A 252 19.45 -7.27 3.38
CA VAL A 252 18.35 -6.41 3.84
C VAL A 252 17.39 -7.18 4.74
N LEU A 253 17.04 -8.40 4.36
CA LEU A 253 16.21 -9.29 5.21
C LEU A 253 16.89 -9.58 6.55
N GLY A 254 18.21 -9.86 6.54
CA GLY A 254 19.00 -10.09 7.76
C GLY A 254 19.04 -8.86 8.68
N ASN A 255 19.24 -7.66 8.12
CA ASN A 255 19.17 -6.41 8.89
C ASN A 255 17.79 -6.19 9.52
N MET A 256 16.71 -6.57 8.81
CA MET A 256 15.36 -6.48 9.36
C MET A 256 15.13 -7.48 10.50
N VAL A 257 15.66 -8.70 10.39
CA VAL A 257 15.64 -9.69 11.49
C VAL A 257 16.38 -9.16 12.71
N GLY A 258 17.58 -8.58 12.54
CA GLY A 258 18.33 -7.95 13.62
C GLY A 258 17.53 -6.83 14.31
N ALA A 259 16.89 -5.96 13.55
CA ALA A 259 16.05 -4.89 14.11
C ALA A 259 14.83 -5.43 14.87
N LEU A 260 14.27 -6.57 14.46
CA LEU A 260 13.15 -7.22 15.16
C LEU A 260 13.55 -7.84 16.50
N ALA A 261 14.83 -8.15 16.73
CA ALA A 261 15.30 -8.58 18.04
C ALA A 261 15.23 -7.46 19.08
N GLU A 262 15.41 -6.21 18.64
CA GLU A 262 15.29 -5.01 19.51
C GLU A 262 13.83 -4.55 19.65
N GLN A 263 13.07 -4.59 18.56
CA GLN A 263 11.67 -4.17 18.50
C GLN A 263 10.82 -5.27 17.84
N PRO A 264 10.33 -6.25 18.61
CA PRO A 264 9.59 -7.40 18.07
C PRO A 264 8.30 -6.99 17.37
N SER A 265 8.04 -7.57 16.18
CA SER A 265 6.81 -7.43 15.43
C SER A 265 6.48 -8.77 14.76
N SER A 266 5.56 -9.52 15.36
CA SER A 266 5.12 -10.84 14.85
C SER A 266 4.62 -10.76 13.41
N ARG A 267 3.98 -9.66 13.06
CA ARG A 267 3.45 -9.43 11.71
C ARG A 267 4.57 -9.25 10.68
N LEU A 268 5.59 -8.45 10.97
CA LEU A 268 6.71 -8.22 10.07
C LEU A 268 7.56 -9.50 9.95
N LEU A 269 7.81 -10.18 11.07
CA LEU A 269 8.54 -11.44 11.09
C LEU A 269 7.91 -12.50 10.19
N LYS A 270 6.59 -12.64 10.23
CA LYS A 270 5.86 -13.55 9.36
C LYS A 270 6.14 -13.33 7.86
N HIS A 271 6.19 -12.07 7.43
CA HIS A 271 6.48 -11.75 6.03
C HIS A 271 7.94 -12.04 5.66
N ILE A 272 8.87 -11.76 6.57
CA ILE A 272 10.30 -12.06 6.37
C ILE A 272 10.52 -13.58 6.24
N ILE A 273 9.91 -14.39 7.12
CA ILE A 273 10.00 -15.85 7.06
C ILE A 273 9.48 -16.37 5.72
N ARG A 274 8.33 -15.89 5.25
CA ARG A 274 7.80 -16.29 3.94
C ARG A 274 8.76 -15.97 2.79
N CYS A 275 9.49 -14.85 2.89
CA CYS A 275 10.51 -14.53 1.90
C CYS A 275 11.68 -15.52 1.95
N TYR A 276 12.17 -15.89 3.14
CA TYR A 276 13.23 -16.89 3.26
C TYR A 276 12.77 -18.27 2.77
N LEU A 277 11.58 -18.70 3.14
CA LEU A 277 10.99 -19.95 2.65
C LEU A 277 10.88 -19.95 1.13
N ARG A 278 10.44 -18.86 0.53
CA ARG A 278 10.36 -18.77 -0.94
C ARG A 278 11.75 -18.77 -1.60
N LEU A 279 12.73 -18.10 -1.00
CA LEU A 279 14.11 -18.13 -1.51
C LEU A 279 14.70 -19.54 -1.47
N SER A 280 14.34 -20.36 -0.47
CA SER A 280 14.82 -21.76 -0.36
C SER A 280 14.26 -22.70 -1.44
N ASP A 281 13.19 -22.30 -2.16
CA ASP A 281 12.71 -23.04 -3.32
C ASP A 281 13.71 -23.04 -4.49
N ASN A 282 14.64 -22.08 -4.53
CA ASN A 282 15.73 -22.08 -5.50
C ASN A 282 16.96 -22.79 -4.93
N PRO A 283 17.47 -23.87 -5.56
CA PRO A 283 18.58 -24.66 -5.01
C PRO A 283 19.84 -23.87 -4.68
N ARG A 284 20.22 -22.92 -5.54
CA ARG A 284 21.43 -22.08 -5.31
C ARG A 284 21.23 -21.13 -4.13
N ALA A 285 20.04 -20.55 -4.01
CA ALA A 285 19.70 -19.68 -2.89
C ALA A 285 19.59 -20.49 -1.59
N CYS A 286 19.01 -21.70 -1.62
CA CYS A 286 18.97 -22.61 -0.48
C CYS A 286 20.36 -22.93 0.04
N ASP A 287 21.31 -23.32 -0.81
CA ASP A 287 22.71 -23.57 -0.42
C ASP A 287 23.37 -22.32 0.21
N ALA A 288 23.12 -21.15 -0.35
CA ALA A 288 23.65 -19.89 0.22
C ALA A 288 23.00 -19.56 1.57
N LEU A 289 21.70 -19.81 1.75
CA LEU A 289 20.98 -19.57 3.00
C LEU A 289 21.47 -20.43 4.16
N ARG A 290 22.02 -21.61 3.90
CA ARG A 290 22.66 -22.44 4.95
C ARG A 290 23.76 -21.68 5.68
N THR A 291 24.46 -20.78 5.02
CA THR A 291 25.58 -20.00 5.56
C THR A 291 25.22 -18.58 5.99
N CYS A 292 24.19 -17.96 5.38
CA CYS A 292 23.88 -16.55 5.61
C CYS A 292 22.53 -16.31 6.33
N LEU A 293 21.77 -17.37 6.67
CA LEU A 293 20.54 -17.22 7.44
C LEU A 293 20.85 -16.70 8.85
N PRO A 294 20.23 -15.62 9.33
CA PRO A 294 20.50 -15.07 10.67
C PRO A 294 20.29 -16.11 11.78
N ASP A 295 21.25 -16.24 12.69
CA ASP A 295 21.19 -17.20 13.81
C ASP A 295 19.95 -16.99 14.70
N MET A 296 19.47 -15.75 14.82
CA MET A 296 18.26 -15.40 15.55
C MET A 296 16.99 -16.10 15.03
N LEU A 297 16.97 -16.56 13.78
CA LEU A 297 15.88 -17.37 13.23
C LEU A 297 16.04 -18.88 13.56
N ARG A 298 17.25 -19.28 13.99
CA ARG A 298 17.59 -20.67 14.37
C ARG A 298 17.46 -20.90 15.87
N ASP A 299 17.68 -19.86 16.66
CA ASP A 299 17.62 -19.91 18.12
C ASP A 299 16.22 -19.58 18.69
N THR A 300 16.11 -19.42 20.00
CA THR A 300 14.85 -19.14 20.69
C THR A 300 14.41 -17.69 20.67
N THR A 301 15.13 -16.78 20.03
CA THR A 301 14.89 -15.32 20.04
C THR A 301 13.46 -14.97 19.66
N PHE A 302 12.91 -15.64 18.65
CA PHE A 302 11.56 -15.36 18.13
C PHE A 302 10.51 -16.41 18.46
N SER A 303 10.78 -17.34 19.40
CA SER A 303 9.90 -18.48 19.71
C SER A 303 8.47 -18.08 20.04
N SER A 304 8.26 -16.96 20.77
CA SER A 304 6.93 -16.45 21.08
C SER A 304 6.22 -15.91 19.84
N CYS A 305 6.92 -15.08 19.06
CA CYS A 305 6.39 -14.48 17.84
C CYS A 305 6.08 -15.52 16.75
N LEU A 306 6.87 -16.59 16.68
CA LEU A 306 6.68 -17.68 15.72
C LEU A 306 5.46 -18.52 16.08
N ARG A 307 5.27 -18.86 17.35
CA ARG A 307 4.08 -19.58 17.84
C ARG A 307 2.79 -18.80 17.60
N GLU A 308 2.79 -17.49 17.81
CA GLU A 308 1.63 -16.64 17.49
C GLU A 308 1.25 -16.68 16.00
N ASN A 309 2.21 -16.92 15.12
CA ASN A 309 2.03 -17.01 13.68
C ASN A 309 1.81 -18.44 13.16
N GLY A 310 1.77 -19.44 14.05
CA GLY A 310 1.62 -20.85 13.68
C GLY A 310 2.86 -21.50 13.08
N TYR A 311 4.04 -20.93 13.34
CA TYR A 311 5.33 -21.51 12.96
C TYR A 311 6.07 -22.05 14.17
N ASN A 312 6.89 -23.10 13.95
CA ASN A 312 7.85 -23.62 14.92
C ASN A 312 9.28 -23.23 14.46
N ASN A 313 10.14 -22.78 15.39
CA ASN A 313 11.51 -22.36 15.10
C ASN A 313 12.30 -23.46 14.38
N GLU A 314 12.18 -24.70 14.85
CA GLU A 314 12.90 -25.84 14.28
C GLU A 314 12.40 -26.15 12.85
N GLU A 315 11.10 -26.08 12.60
CA GLU A 315 10.52 -26.30 11.28
C GLU A 315 10.93 -25.20 10.29
N VAL A 316 10.93 -23.93 10.70
CA VAL A 316 11.35 -22.83 9.86
C VAL A 316 12.83 -22.97 9.50
N ALA A 317 13.68 -23.20 10.50
CA ALA A 317 15.13 -23.36 10.28
C ALA A 317 15.44 -24.63 9.46
N ALA A 318 14.77 -25.75 9.73
CA ALA A 318 14.95 -27.00 8.99
C ALA A 318 14.50 -26.85 7.52
N THR A 319 13.32 -26.22 7.27
CA THR A 319 12.79 -26.04 5.91
C THR A 319 13.66 -25.08 5.08
N ILE A 320 14.24 -24.04 5.69
CA ILE A 320 15.12 -23.11 4.98
C ILE A 320 16.50 -23.73 4.73
N ALA A 321 16.93 -24.68 5.58
CA ALA A 321 18.27 -25.28 5.52
C ALA A 321 18.28 -26.68 4.88
N SER A 322 17.11 -27.27 4.59
CA SER A 322 17.00 -28.55 3.86
C SER A 322 17.21 -28.34 2.36
#